data_99fce381fcc7e43a6a17a97bfb6853ec
#
_entry.id   99fce381fcc7e43a6a17a97bfb6853ec
#
_cell.length_a   1.000
_cell.length_b   1.000
_cell.length_c   1.000
_cell.angle_alpha   90.00
_cell.angle_beta   90.00
_cell.angle_gamma   90.00
#
_symmetry.space_group_name_H-M   'P 1'
#
loop_
_entity.id
_entity.type
_entity.pdbx_description
1 polymer ?
#
loop_
_entity_poly.entity_id
_entity_poly.type
_entity_poly.pdbx_seq_one_letter_code
_entity_poly.pdbx_strand_id
1 'polypeptide(L)'
;MAAKPYIIALEEHYVDAEVKRHYTGIDAQQAPRVAERLDDVGQGRIAEMDAAGIDLQVLSHANPGLQKMDGETAVRLARGANDRLHETVRAHPDRFAAFAAIPTPDPKAAADELERAVTKLGFKGALVNGLTNGAFLDEKRFWPIFERAAALDVPTI
;
A
#
# COMPACT_ATOMS: atom_id res chain seq x y z
N MET A 1 12.23 28.95 21.65
CA MET A 1 11.74 28.62 20.30
C MET A 1 10.94 27.32 20.42
N ALA A 2 9.70 27.27 19.90
CA ALA A 2 8.97 26.01 19.86
C ALA A 2 9.72 25.00 18.94
N ALA A 3 9.79 23.74 19.38
CA ALA A 3 10.37 22.69 18.53
C ALA A 3 9.53 22.53 17.25
N LYS A 4 10.18 22.28 16.11
CA LYS A 4 9.49 21.94 14.86
C LYS A 4 8.62 20.70 15.11
N PRO A 5 7.34 20.71 14.70
CA PRO A 5 6.51 19.51 14.81
C PRO A 5 7.08 18.39 13.93
N TYR A 6 6.97 17.14 14.40
CA TYR A 6 7.26 15.96 13.60
C TYR A 6 6.10 15.71 12.61
N ILE A 7 6.40 15.68 11.31
CA ILE A 7 5.40 15.61 10.24
C ILE A 7 5.38 14.21 9.65
N ILE A 8 4.22 13.54 9.78
CA ILE A 8 3.95 12.25 9.17
C ILE A 8 2.94 12.47 8.03
N ALA A 9 3.31 12.12 6.81
CA ALA A 9 2.44 12.14 5.65
C ALA A 9 1.84 10.74 5.42
N LEU A 10 0.51 10.68 5.33
CA LEU A 10 -0.25 9.46 5.05
C LEU A 10 -0.65 9.41 3.57
N GLU A 11 -1.00 8.22 3.09
CA GLU A 11 -1.43 7.97 1.71
C GLU A 11 -0.38 8.37 0.67
N GLU A 12 0.88 8.18 1.02
CA GLU A 12 2.00 8.45 0.13
C GLU A 12 2.20 7.28 -0.83
N HIS A 13 1.69 7.47 -2.05
CA HIS A 13 1.57 6.37 -2.99
C HIS A 13 2.88 6.00 -3.68
N TYR A 14 3.01 4.70 -3.96
CA TYR A 14 4.02 4.11 -4.85
C TYR A 14 3.34 3.08 -5.77
N VAL A 15 4.04 2.63 -6.81
CA VAL A 15 3.58 1.53 -7.66
C VAL A 15 4.66 0.45 -7.70
N ASP A 16 4.27 -0.77 -7.31
CA ASP A 16 5.13 -1.94 -7.45
C ASP A 16 5.29 -2.33 -8.93
N ALA A 17 6.54 -2.52 -9.37
CA ALA A 17 6.85 -2.74 -10.77
C ALA A 17 6.26 -4.06 -11.33
N GLU A 18 6.10 -5.10 -10.50
CA GLU A 18 5.48 -6.35 -10.93
C GLU A 18 3.96 -6.20 -11.04
N VAL A 19 3.33 -5.55 -10.06
CA VAL A 19 1.89 -5.23 -10.07
C VAL A 19 1.55 -4.38 -11.30
N LYS A 20 2.35 -3.36 -11.60
CA LYS A 20 2.18 -2.46 -12.76
C LYS A 20 2.09 -3.19 -14.09
N ARG A 21 2.82 -4.28 -14.27
CA ARG A 21 2.80 -5.09 -15.51
C ARG A 21 1.46 -5.75 -15.77
N HIS A 22 0.60 -5.86 -14.77
CA HIS A 22 -0.73 -6.44 -14.90
C HIS A 22 -1.83 -5.39 -15.13
N TYR A 23 -1.49 -4.11 -15.14
CA TYR A 23 -2.44 -3.05 -15.46
C TYR A 23 -2.76 -3.03 -16.95
N THR A 24 -4.02 -2.80 -17.28
CA THR A 24 -4.53 -2.76 -18.66
C THR A 24 -5.38 -1.51 -18.90
N GLY A 25 -5.61 -1.18 -20.16
CA GLY A 25 -6.48 -0.05 -20.52
C GLY A 25 -6.01 1.27 -19.95
N ILE A 26 -6.93 2.02 -19.33
CA ILE A 26 -6.64 3.34 -18.75
C ILE A 26 -5.73 3.25 -17.52
N ASP A 27 -5.79 2.16 -16.78
CA ASP A 27 -4.97 1.96 -15.58
C ASP A 27 -3.46 1.83 -15.91
N ALA A 28 -3.14 1.40 -17.14
CA ALA A 28 -1.77 1.34 -17.65
C ALA A 28 -1.25 2.71 -18.15
N GLN A 29 -2.12 3.71 -18.26
CA GLN A 29 -1.80 5.02 -18.81
C GLN A 29 -1.52 6.02 -17.67
N GLN A 30 -0.26 6.15 -17.32
CA GLN A 30 0.18 7.17 -16.37
C GLN A 30 1.00 8.24 -17.10
N ALA A 31 0.81 9.51 -16.73
CA ALA A 31 1.69 10.56 -17.21
C ALA A 31 3.14 10.26 -16.78
N PRO A 32 4.15 10.38 -17.65
CA PRO A 32 5.53 9.98 -17.36
C PRO A 32 6.07 10.56 -16.05
N ARG A 33 5.82 11.84 -15.80
CA ARG A 33 6.26 12.53 -14.59
C ARG A 33 5.62 11.99 -13.31
N VAL A 34 4.38 11.48 -13.38
CA VAL A 34 3.71 10.83 -12.24
C VAL A 34 4.27 9.43 -12.05
N ALA A 35 4.50 8.70 -13.15
CA ALA A 35 5.07 7.36 -13.11
C ALA A 35 6.45 7.36 -12.44
N GLU A 36 7.35 8.29 -12.82
CA GLU A 36 8.68 8.42 -12.21
C GLU A 36 8.61 8.59 -10.69
N ARG A 37 7.68 9.42 -10.19
CA ARG A 37 7.52 9.64 -8.76
C ARG A 37 6.92 8.45 -8.02
N LEU A 38 6.01 7.73 -8.65
CA LEU A 38 5.39 6.54 -8.08
C LEU A 38 6.35 5.34 -8.06
N ASP A 39 7.24 5.26 -9.04
CA ASP A 39 8.25 4.21 -9.14
C ASP A 39 9.42 4.43 -8.17
N ASP A 40 9.65 5.68 -7.72
CA ASP A 40 10.74 6.00 -6.80
C ASP A 40 10.32 5.84 -5.33
N VAL A 41 10.88 4.85 -4.68
CA VAL A 41 10.78 4.63 -3.22
C VAL A 41 12.16 4.71 -2.54
N GLY A 42 13.11 5.43 -3.14
CA GLY A 42 14.48 5.53 -2.72
C GLY A 42 14.93 6.96 -2.41
N GLN A 43 16.16 7.27 -2.80
CA GLN A 43 16.84 8.53 -2.46
C GLN A 43 16.18 9.77 -3.06
N GLY A 44 15.58 9.68 -4.26
CA GLY A 44 14.87 10.79 -4.87
C GLY A 44 13.64 11.19 -4.04
N ARG A 45 12.84 10.22 -3.59
CA ARG A 45 11.70 10.45 -2.71
C ARG A 45 12.14 11.06 -1.37
N ILE A 46 13.21 10.55 -0.77
CA ILE A 46 13.75 11.09 0.48
C ILE A 46 14.20 12.55 0.31
N ALA A 47 14.83 12.90 -0.80
CA ALA A 47 15.22 14.28 -1.07
C ALA A 47 14.01 15.22 -1.23
N GLU A 48 12.91 14.76 -1.87
CA GLU A 48 11.65 15.50 -1.95
C GLU A 48 11.02 15.68 -0.56
N MET A 49 11.04 14.66 0.30
CA MET A 49 10.57 14.74 1.69
C MET A 49 11.37 15.80 2.47
N ASP A 50 12.69 15.79 2.34
CA ASP A 50 13.58 16.77 3.01
C ASP A 50 13.25 18.19 2.56
N ALA A 51 13.08 18.42 1.26
CA ALA A 51 12.72 19.72 0.71
C ALA A 51 11.33 20.20 1.18
N ALA A 52 10.39 19.27 1.38
CA ALA A 52 9.05 19.56 1.88
C ALA A 52 8.94 19.63 3.41
N GLY A 53 10.00 19.22 4.13
CA GLY A 53 10.04 19.15 5.58
C GLY A 53 9.21 18.02 6.18
N ILE A 54 8.97 16.93 5.41
CA ILE A 54 8.28 15.72 5.84
C ILE A 54 9.28 14.79 6.53
N ASP A 55 8.98 14.39 7.75
CA ASP A 55 9.87 13.54 8.53
C ASP A 55 9.67 12.06 8.21
N LEU A 56 8.41 11.61 8.05
CA LEU A 56 8.06 10.23 7.75
C LEU A 56 6.91 10.16 6.74
N GLN A 57 7.01 9.25 5.77
CA GLN A 57 5.91 8.88 4.88
C GLN A 57 5.40 7.47 5.18
N VAL A 58 4.07 7.30 5.20
CA VAL A 58 3.43 5.98 5.21
C VAL A 58 3.10 5.61 3.78
N LEU A 59 3.92 4.72 3.20
CA LEU A 59 3.82 4.30 1.82
C LEU A 59 2.63 3.35 1.61
N SER A 60 1.89 3.53 0.53
CA SER A 60 0.76 2.68 0.14
C SER A 60 0.73 2.48 -1.37
N HIS A 61 0.21 1.34 -1.82
CA HIS A 61 0.13 1.07 -3.25
C HIS A 61 -0.93 1.97 -3.93
N ALA A 62 -0.55 2.62 -5.04
CA ALA A 62 -1.44 3.50 -5.78
C ALA A 62 -2.61 2.74 -6.44
N ASN A 63 -3.70 3.48 -6.73
CA ASN A 63 -4.82 2.99 -7.54
C ASN A 63 -4.34 2.49 -8.94
N PRO A 64 -4.90 1.37 -9.47
CA PRO A 64 -5.99 0.56 -8.95
C PRO A 64 -5.58 -0.51 -7.92
N GLY A 65 -4.31 -0.60 -7.55
CA GLY A 65 -3.82 -1.65 -6.68
C GLY A 65 -4.06 -3.05 -7.26
N LEU A 66 -4.65 -3.93 -6.45
CA LEU A 66 -4.93 -5.33 -6.82
C LEU A 66 -6.43 -5.59 -7.09
N GLN A 67 -7.28 -4.57 -6.91
CA GLN A 67 -8.74 -4.69 -6.82
C GLN A 67 -9.42 -5.13 -8.11
N LYS A 68 -8.77 -4.96 -9.27
CA LYS A 68 -9.32 -5.30 -10.59
C LYS A 68 -8.77 -6.62 -11.14
N MET A 69 -7.95 -7.34 -10.38
CA MET A 69 -7.34 -8.61 -10.80
C MET A 69 -8.24 -9.79 -10.44
N ASP A 70 -7.93 -10.97 -10.99
CA ASP A 70 -8.46 -12.24 -10.45
C ASP A 70 -7.83 -12.57 -9.10
N GLY A 71 -8.51 -13.41 -8.31
CA GLY A 71 -8.09 -13.69 -6.92
C GLY A 71 -6.70 -14.32 -6.83
N GLU A 72 -6.38 -15.29 -7.69
CA GLU A 72 -5.08 -16.00 -7.65
C GLU A 72 -3.92 -15.02 -7.96
N THR A 73 -4.06 -14.25 -9.02
CA THR A 73 -3.08 -13.22 -9.40
C THR A 73 -2.92 -12.17 -8.31
N ALA A 74 -4.03 -11.67 -7.74
CA ALA A 74 -4.01 -10.68 -6.67
C ALA A 74 -3.27 -11.19 -5.43
N VAL A 75 -3.52 -12.43 -5.00
CA VAL A 75 -2.85 -13.05 -3.84
C VAL A 75 -1.34 -13.15 -4.04
N ARG A 76 -0.93 -13.66 -5.18
CA ARG A 76 0.51 -13.80 -5.51
C ARG A 76 1.22 -12.45 -5.54
N LEU A 77 0.61 -11.47 -6.19
CA LEU A 77 1.19 -10.13 -6.35
C LEU A 77 1.20 -9.33 -5.05
N ALA A 78 0.14 -9.42 -4.23
CA ALA A 78 0.08 -8.77 -2.93
C ALA A 78 1.28 -9.14 -2.06
N ARG A 79 1.52 -10.44 -1.94
CA ARG A 79 2.62 -10.96 -1.11
C ARG A 79 3.97 -10.44 -1.59
N GLY A 80 4.25 -10.53 -2.91
CA GLY A 80 5.50 -10.06 -3.48
C GLY A 80 5.70 -8.54 -3.34
N ALA A 81 4.64 -7.74 -3.56
CA ALA A 81 4.70 -6.30 -3.41
C ALA A 81 4.96 -5.88 -1.96
N ASN A 82 4.27 -6.51 -0.99
CA ASN A 82 4.49 -6.22 0.42
C ASN A 82 5.90 -6.64 0.89
N ASP A 83 6.43 -7.76 0.39
CA ASP A 83 7.80 -8.18 0.71
C ASP A 83 8.83 -7.16 0.19
N ARG A 84 8.68 -6.67 -1.04
CA ARG A 84 9.57 -5.62 -1.60
C ARG A 84 9.43 -4.29 -0.86
N LEU A 85 8.21 -3.88 -0.52
CA LEU A 85 7.98 -2.67 0.28
C LEU A 85 8.59 -2.78 1.67
N HIS A 86 8.53 -3.97 2.29
CA HIS A 86 9.17 -4.22 3.58
C HIS A 86 10.69 -4.00 3.51
N GLU A 87 11.36 -4.46 2.45
CA GLU A 87 12.79 -4.19 2.28
C GLU A 87 13.09 -2.70 2.15
N THR A 88 12.23 -1.93 1.46
CA THR A 88 12.33 -0.47 1.39
C THR A 88 12.21 0.18 2.77
N VAL A 89 11.21 -0.21 3.56
CA VAL A 89 11.01 0.31 4.92
C VAL A 89 12.20 -0.06 5.82
N ARG A 90 12.70 -1.28 5.73
CA ARG A 90 13.88 -1.72 6.49
C ARG A 90 15.15 -0.95 6.14
N ALA A 91 15.29 -0.55 4.89
CA ALA A 91 16.44 0.26 4.46
C ALA A 91 16.40 1.70 5.01
N HIS A 92 15.21 2.22 5.29
CA HIS A 92 14.99 3.60 5.73
C HIS A 92 13.92 3.67 6.84
N PRO A 93 14.12 3.03 8.01
CA PRO A 93 13.08 2.86 9.03
C PRO A 93 12.66 4.17 9.70
N ASP A 94 13.51 5.19 9.66
CA ASP A 94 13.23 6.53 10.21
C ASP A 94 12.48 7.42 9.21
N ARG A 95 12.33 6.99 7.96
CA ARG A 95 11.73 7.77 6.90
C ARG A 95 10.45 7.15 6.33
N PHE A 96 10.32 5.82 6.38
CA PHE A 96 9.19 5.11 5.80
C PHE A 96 8.51 4.18 6.81
N ALA A 97 7.18 4.20 6.76
CA ALA A 97 6.30 3.15 7.25
C ALA A 97 5.43 2.68 6.07
N ALA A 98 4.60 1.66 6.27
CA ALA A 98 3.80 1.14 5.16
C ALA A 98 2.40 0.71 5.57
N PHE A 99 1.46 0.84 4.62
CA PHE A 99 0.21 0.12 4.57
C PHE A 99 0.30 -1.03 3.57
N ALA A 100 -0.30 -2.16 3.91
CA ALA A 100 -0.31 -3.35 3.06
C ALA A 100 -1.19 -3.15 1.82
N ALA A 101 -0.72 -3.64 0.68
CA ALA A 101 -1.57 -3.97 -0.44
C ALA A 101 -2.20 -5.34 -0.17
N ILE A 102 -3.52 -5.42 -0.11
CA ILE A 102 -4.24 -6.67 0.21
C ILE A 102 -5.06 -7.15 -0.99
N PRO A 103 -5.13 -8.47 -1.24
CA PRO A 103 -5.80 -9.04 -2.40
C PRO A 103 -7.31 -9.15 -2.19
N THR A 104 -8.03 -8.02 -2.19
CA THR A 104 -9.48 -7.96 -1.91
C THR A 104 -10.35 -8.82 -2.84
N PRO A 105 -9.95 -9.18 -4.08
CA PRO A 105 -10.67 -10.17 -4.88
C PRO A 105 -10.80 -11.57 -4.22
N ASP A 106 -9.92 -11.91 -3.26
CA ASP A 106 -10.05 -13.03 -2.33
C ASP A 106 -10.06 -12.50 -0.89
N PRO A 107 -11.23 -12.23 -0.30
CA PRO A 107 -11.32 -11.59 1.01
C PRO A 107 -10.69 -12.37 2.16
N LYS A 108 -10.68 -13.71 2.07
CA LYS A 108 -10.00 -14.54 3.08
C LYS A 108 -8.48 -14.38 2.98
N ALA A 109 -7.94 -14.50 1.79
CA ALA A 109 -6.52 -14.28 1.57
C ALA A 109 -6.10 -12.83 1.88
N ALA A 110 -6.98 -11.85 1.66
CA ALA A 110 -6.75 -10.46 2.03
C ALA A 110 -6.61 -10.29 3.55
N ALA A 111 -7.47 -10.94 4.33
CA ALA A 111 -7.37 -10.94 5.79
C ALA A 111 -6.08 -11.62 6.27
N ASP A 112 -5.71 -12.76 5.67
CA ASP A 112 -4.49 -13.51 6.03
C ASP A 112 -3.22 -12.70 5.67
N GLU A 113 -3.21 -12.00 4.52
CA GLU A 113 -2.10 -11.14 4.11
C GLU A 113 -1.99 -9.88 4.97
N LEU A 114 -3.13 -9.28 5.38
CA LEU A 114 -3.13 -8.17 6.34
C LEU A 114 -2.47 -8.60 7.65
N GLU A 115 -2.87 -9.75 8.20
CA GLU A 115 -2.24 -10.26 9.43
C GLU A 115 -0.74 -10.47 9.25
N ARG A 116 -0.32 -11.08 8.15
CA ARG A 116 1.10 -11.28 7.84
C ARG A 116 1.85 -9.96 7.77
N ALA A 117 1.31 -8.99 7.04
CA ALA A 117 1.94 -7.68 6.86
C ALA A 117 2.10 -6.94 8.19
N VAL A 118 1.10 -6.98 9.04
CA VAL A 118 1.16 -6.31 10.36
C VAL A 118 2.10 -7.05 11.30
N THR A 119 1.94 -8.39 11.44
CA THR A 119 2.66 -9.16 12.48
C THR A 119 4.08 -9.55 12.11
N LYS A 120 4.39 -9.70 10.81
CA LYS A 120 5.71 -10.16 10.33
C LYS A 120 6.51 -9.05 9.65
N LEU A 121 5.83 -8.12 8.95
CA LEU A 121 6.51 -7.04 8.22
C LEU A 121 6.45 -5.70 8.97
N GLY A 122 5.67 -5.59 10.05
CA GLY A 122 5.56 -4.37 10.88
C GLY A 122 4.75 -3.25 10.23
N PHE A 123 3.92 -3.57 9.24
CA PHE A 123 3.05 -2.60 8.56
C PHE A 123 1.97 -2.06 9.50
N LYS A 124 1.45 -0.87 9.20
CA LYS A 124 0.58 -0.10 10.10
C LYS A 124 -0.91 -0.30 9.81
N GLY A 125 -1.26 -1.14 8.87
CA GLY A 125 -2.62 -1.43 8.42
C GLY A 125 -2.64 -1.76 6.94
N ALA A 126 -3.76 -1.51 6.26
CA ALA A 126 -3.91 -1.67 4.82
C ALA A 126 -4.54 -0.45 4.16
N LEU A 127 -4.23 -0.26 2.86
CA LEU A 127 -4.94 0.70 2.01
C LEU A 127 -5.63 -0.04 0.87
N VAL A 128 -6.89 0.32 0.61
CA VAL A 128 -7.72 -0.26 -0.46
C VAL A 128 -8.26 0.85 -1.37
N ASN A 129 -8.03 0.74 -2.66
CA ASN A 129 -8.39 1.75 -3.65
C ASN A 129 -9.72 1.43 -4.34
N GLY A 130 -10.83 2.00 -3.85
CA GLY A 130 -12.12 1.95 -4.52
C GLY A 130 -12.76 0.55 -4.59
N LEU A 131 -13.42 0.25 -5.73
CA LEU A 131 -14.21 -0.96 -5.89
C LEU A 131 -13.35 -2.20 -6.18
N THR A 132 -13.71 -3.32 -5.57
CA THR A 132 -13.14 -4.64 -5.90
C THR A 132 -13.99 -5.31 -6.97
N ASN A 133 -13.50 -5.36 -8.20
CA ASN A 133 -14.22 -5.92 -9.35
C ASN A 133 -15.70 -5.42 -9.43
N GLY A 134 -15.89 -4.11 -9.23
CA GLY A 134 -17.20 -3.46 -9.26
C GLY A 134 -18.02 -3.55 -7.98
N ALA A 135 -17.54 -4.22 -6.95
CA ALA A 135 -18.23 -4.37 -5.67
C ALA A 135 -17.72 -3.41 -4.60
N PHE A 136 -18.62 -2.88 -3.79
CA PHE A 136 -18.27 -2.08 -2.61
C PHE A 136 -17.82 -2.98 -1.44
N LEU A 137 -16.91 -2.46 -0.61
CA LEU A 137 -16.37 -3.20 0.54
C LEU A 137 -17.37 -3.38 1.70
N ASP A 138 -18.54 -2.76 1.67
CA ASP A 138 -19.63 -2.95 2.64
C ASP A 138 -20.34 -4.29 2.46
N GLU A 139 -20.16 -4.97 1.32
CA GLU A 139 -20.72 -6.31 1.12
C GLU A 139 -20.13 -7.32 2.13
N LYS A 140 -20.99 -8.18 2.67
CA LYS A 140 -20.63 -9.16 3.74
C LYS A 140 -19.42 -10.04 3.41
N ARG A 141 -19.18 -10.32 2.12
CA ARG A 141 -18.02 -11.14 1.70
C ARG A 141 -16.67 -10.52 2.08
N PHE A 142 -16.61 -9.18 2.24
CA PHE A 142 -15.38 -8.46 2.61
C PHE A 142 -15.20 -8.29 4.12
N TRP A 143 -16.22 -8.60 4.94
CA TRP A 143 -16.15 -8.44 6.40
C TRP A 143 -14.97 -9.13 7.06
N PRO A 144 -14.49 -10.32 6.61
CA PRO A 144 -13.29 -10.94 7.18
C PRO A 144 -12.06 -10.02 7.21
N ILE A 145 -11.95 -9.08 6.26
CA ILE A 145 -10.86 -8.09 6.22
C ILE A 145 -10.98 -7.14 7.40
N PHE A 146 -12.18 -6.58 7.62
CA PHE A 146 -12.43 -5.63 8.71
C PHE A 146 -12.37 -6.29 10.09
N GLU A 147 -12.87 -7.52 10.21
CA GLU A 147 -12.75 -8.32 11.43
C GLU A 147 -11.28 -8.55 11.80
N ARG A 148 -10.44 -8.86 10.80
CA ARG A 148 -9.00 -9.05 11.02
C ARG A 148 -8.32 -7.72 11.37
N ALA A 149 -8.65 -6.62 10.70
CA ALA A 149 -8.11 -5.30 11.01
C ALA A 149 -8.46 -4.87 12.44
N ALA A 150 -9.71 -5.07 12.85
CA ALA A 150 -10.16 -4.80 14.22
C ALA A 150 -9.43 -5.68 15.25
N ALA A 151 -9.25 -6.97 14.97
CA ALA A 151 -8.53 -7.88 15.87
C ALA A 151 -7.04 -7.53 16.02
N LEU A 152 -6.46 -6.90 15.00
CA LEU A 152 -5.05 -6.45 15.00
C LEU A 152 -4.89 -5.01 15.52
N ASP A 153 -5.99 -4.32 15.80
CA ASP A 153 -6.03 -2.90 16.17
C ASP A 153 -5.29 -2.00 15.16
N VAL A 154 -5.59 -2.20 13.86
CA VAL A 154 -5.00 -1.42 12.76
C VAL A 154 -6.07 -0.88 11.81
N PRO A 155 -5.80 0.28 11.15
CA PRO A 155 -6.73 0.86 10.19
C PRO A 155 -6.76 0.08 8.87
N THR A 156 -7.93 0.13 8.20
CA THR A 156 -8.09 -0.07 6.77
C THR A 156 -8.59 1.25 6.18
N ILE A 157 -7.82 1.85 5.30
CA ILE A 157 -8.06 3.15 4.66
C ILE A 157 -8.48 2.92 3.23
#